data_d08bba556ad13bd701b72dd2cddca4cb
#
_entry.id   d08bba556ad13bd701b72dd2cddca4cb
#
_cell.length_a   1.000
_cell.length_b   1.000
_cell.length_c   1.000
_cell.angle_alpha   90.00
_cell.angle_beta   90.00
_cell.angle_gamma   90.00
#
_symmetry.space_group_name_H-M   'P 1'
#
loop_
_entity.id
_entity.type
_entity.pdbx_description
1 polymer ?
#
loop_
_entity_poly.entity_id
_entity_poly.type
_entity_poly.pdbx_seq_one_letter_code
_entity_poly.pdbx_strand_id
1 'polypeptide(L)'
;MLDLTSRPETSTSVIAAASSPKVSAQSGPSLAELRAHVAGRTDLTPSVKLRYVGAIDEARRIINRPLAAISAELSLVEERFPLDGFDPGQWPTDAAYRLFRRRLQAPLRKFLGVHEAQAALRAQDDDWTVLFAAIMPLTEGLVGKSANWHPMKLSALRTFALVARSYGWQPRDLTLVEAQQIDADFHGNKREANYRALKRLDELREFPQLLPMLPAQPIRLFSERRVPLLKGLNRDWEEQFQTWIAAVTKTNWDPVDQKFADDHEGHAHVMRSAFRTALRIGLDIGQISPDQADLSSILTDDDILCAIAREMFSRRMRSKKQGRLVPRTSRKYLKALNQVRAYLGIDTHLLRLVLSNNAVSRAGKASDQTMTPKNRKFCEALVNHVHMRRRFLMSFQTLRKAAQAILTQATCEGRTLTRREIARVRVLGTAACFAAIEIGGAPIRVKNAMRLTCESEDAQIRIPTKGKKAIKVLIPADMTKNKVEIEFPIKSNKFGCHDTIRWYLQIIRPMYPHAATNPFLFPAVKTPGAHLNANYFGAEFAGLMRTVVNLPMTPHQMRHGQTSLLLDKHPNEIDVIAKRIDDTPGTLRQFYGWLNSIKLVERGQD
;
A
#
# COMPACT_ATOMS: atom_id res chain seq x y z
N MET A 1 -61.20 -10.91 -7.57
CA MET A 1 -61.40 -12.14 -6.82
C MET A 1 -60.41 -13.17 -7.33
N LEU A 2 -59.34 -13.39 -6.62
CA LEU A 2 -58.71 -14.68 -6.33
C LEU A 2 -57.54 -14.39 -5.38
N ASP A 3 -57.72 -14.94 -4.24
CA ASP A 3 -56.95 -14.93 -3.03
C ASP A 3 -55.64 -15.74 -3.22
N LEU A 4 -54.51 -15.25 -2.78
CA LEU A 4 -53.29 -16.03 -2.57
C LEU A 4 -52.62 -15.58 -1.26
N THR A 5 -53.19 -16.10 -0.18
CA THR A 5 -52.56 -16.19 1.13
C THR A 5 -51.63 -17.41 1.17
N SER A 6 -50.60 -17.23 2.00
CA SER A 6 -49.71 -18.22 2.60
C SER A 6 -48.34 -18.43 1.96
N ARG A 7 -47.36 -17.70 2.51
CA ARG A 7 -45.98 -18.16 2.63
C ARG A 7 -45.68 -18.50 4.07
N PRO A 8 -44.99 -19.59 4.36
CA PRO A 8 -44.60 -19.92 5.72
C PRO A 8 -43.47 -19.01 6.21
N GLU A 9 -43.64 -18.53 7.43
CA GLU A 9 -42.63 -17.85 8.18
C GLU A 9 -41.47 -18.80 8.49
N THR A 10 -40.33 -18.60 7.84
CA THR A 10 -39.06 -19.19 8.29
C THR A 10 -38.45 -18.27 9.33
N SER A 11 -38.35 -18.81 10.51
CA SER A 11 -37.71 -18.23 11.68
C SER A 11 -36.28 -17.76 11.38
N THR A 12 -36.12 -16.45 11.41
CA THR A 12 -34.81 -15.77 11.34
C THR A 12 -34.19 -15.79 12.72
N SER A 13 -33.29 -16.69 13.00
CA SER A 13 -32.38 -16.58 14.17
C SER A 13 -31.01 -16.13 13.71
N VAL A 14 -30.74 -14.86 13.95
CA VAL A 14 -29.61 -14.28 14.67
C VAL A 14 -28.27 -14.99 14.51
N ILE A 15 -27.41 -14.49 13.65
CA ILE A 15 -26.02 -14.08 13.85
C ILE A 15 -25.60 -13.28 12.60
N ALA A 16 -26.06 -12.06 12.48
CA ALA A 16 -25.50 -11.05 11.58
C ALA A 16 -24.70 -10.07 12.43
N ALA A 17 -23.41 -10.29 12.55
CA ALA A 17 -22.49 -9.33 13.11
C ALA A 17 -21.46 -8.99 12.07
N ALA A 18 -21.80 -8.10 11.16
CA ALA A 18 -20.85 -7.15 10.56
C ALA A 18 -21.49 -6.30 9.47
N SER A 19 -21.45 -5.04 9.67
CA SER A 19 -21.84 -3.91 8.83
C SER A 19 -23.25 -3.38 9.11
N SER A 20 -23.26 -2.49 10.10
CA SER A 20 -24.43 -1.75 10.52
C SER A 20 -24.67 -0.53 9.66
N PRO A 21 -25.92 -0.20 9.33
CA PRO A 21 -26.32 1.18 9.17
C PRO A 21 -26.34 1.87 10.54
N LYS A 22 -26.07 3.16 10.55
CA LYS A 22 -26.13 4.01 11.73
C LYS A 22 -27.48 3.82 12.45
N VAL A 23 -27.45 3.18 13.60
CA VAL A 23 -28.53 3.18 14.57
C VAL A 23 -27.98 3.77 15.86
N SER A 24 -28.79 4.61 16.46
CA SER A 24 -28.69 5.34 17.72
C SER A 24 -28.06 4.54 18.86
N ALA A 25 -27.44 5.31 19.76
CA ALA A 25 -26.77 4.85 20.98
C ALA A 25 -27.52 3.78 21.75
N GLN A 26 -26.70 2.84 22.30
CA GLN A 26 -26.94 1.88 23.38
C GLN A 26 -27.34 0.48 22.97
N SER A 27 -26.42 -0.46 23.19
CA SER A 27 -26.51 -1.62 24.11
C SER A 27 -25.49 -2.73 23.85
N GLY A 28 -24.34 -2.44 23.32
CA GLY A 28 -23.22 -3.39 23.31
C GLY A 28 -22.40 -3.28 24.60
N PRO A 29 -21.69 -4.35 25.02
CA PRO A 29 -20.82 -4.31 26.19
C PRO A 29 -19.73 -3.26 26.02
N SER A 30 -19.30 -2.67 27.14
CA SER A 30 -18.29 -1.61 27.22
C SER A 30 -16.89 -2.16 27.55
N LEU A 31 -15.84 -1.36 27.32
CA LEU A 31 -14.49 -1.72 27.79
C LEU A 31 -14.41 -1.78 29.33
N ALA A 32 -15.31 -1.12 30.07
CA ALA A 32 -15.39 -1.25 31.52
C ALA A 32 -15.83 -2.67 31.92
N GLU A 33 -16.83 -3.21 31.26
CA GLU A 33 -17.28 -4.60 31.47
C GLU A 33 -16.23 -5.62 31.03
N LEU A 34 -15.56 -5.38 29.89
CA LEU A 34 -14.41 -6.21 29.48
C LEU A 34 -13.31 -6.21 30.57
N ARG A 35 -12.98 -5.05 31.13
CA ARG A 35 -11.98 -4.91 32.18
C ARG A 35 -12.37 -5.70 33.45
N ALA A 36 -13.62 -5.56 33.88
CA ALA A 36 -14.17 -6.32 35.00
C ALA A 36 -14.15 -7.84 34.76
N HIS A 37 -14.56 -8.25 33.55
CA HIS A 37 -14.50 -9.67 33.14
C HIS A 37 -13.06 -10.20 33.20
N VAL A 38 -12.07 -9.49 32.67
CA VAL A 38 -10.65 -9.91 32.73
C VAL A 38 -10.15 -10.00 34.16
N ALA A 39 -10.52 -9.07 35.03
CA ALA A 39 -10.13 -9.08 36.44
C ALA A 39 -10.71 -10.28 37.19
N GLY A 40 -11.98 -10.66 36.91
CA GLY A 40 -12.67 -11.75 37.52
C GLY A 40 -12.27 -13.15 37.04
N ARG A 41 -11.56 -13.31 35.92
CA ARG A 41 -11.18 -14.62 35.37
C ARG A 41 -10.23 -15.39 36.29
N THR A 42 -10.56 -16.64 36.59
CA THR A 42 -9.74 -17.53 37.45
C THR A 42 -8.70 -18.33 36.66
N ASP A 43 -8.90 -18.53 35.37
CA ASP A 43 -8.04 -19.31 34.47
C ASP A 43 -6.79 -18.50 33.99
N LEU A 44 -6.69 -17.24 34.33
CA LEU A 44 -5.54 -16.38 33.96
C LEU A 44 -4.60 -16.17 35.14
N THR A 45 -3.30 -16.29 34.90
CA THR A 45 -2.30 -15.93 35.91
C THR A 45 -2.35 -14.42 36.19
N PRO A 46 -1.96 -13.98 37.41
CA PRO A 46 -1.97 -12.55 37.78
C PRO A 46 -1.20 -11.66 36.78
N SER A 47 -0.06 -12.14 36.29
CA SER A 47 0.78 -11.45 35.30
C SER A 47 0.05 -11.26 33.97
N VAL A 48 -0.73 -12.23 33.51
CA VAL A 48 -1.50 -12.12 32.26
C VAL A 48 -2.68 -11.18 32.43
N LYS A 49 -3.40 -11.26 33.57
CA LYS A 49 -4.47 -10.31 33.91
C LYS A 49 -3.96 -8.86 33.86
N LEU A 50 -2.86 -8.59 34.53
CA LEU A 50 -2.25 -7.25 34.58
C LEU A 50 -1.92 -6.73 33.16
N ARG A 51 -1.39 -7.59 32.29
CA ARG A 51 -1.07 -7.24 30.90
C ARG A 51 -2.31 -6.92 30.05
N TYR A 52 -3.40 -7.63 30.25
CA TYR A 52 -4.65 -7.39 29.56
C TYR A 52 -5.35 -6.13 30.06
N VAL A 53 -5.45 -5.97 31.38
CA VAL A 53 -5.98 -4.75 32.00
C VAL A 53 -5.18 -3.53 31.58
N GLY A 54 -3.84 -3.60 31.63
CA GLY A 54 -2.98 -2.53 31.16
C GLY A 54 -3.19 -2.16 29.68
N ALA A 55 -3.49 -3.13 28.80
CA ALA A 55 -3.81 -2.82 27.42
C ALA A 55 -5.19 -2.15 27.27
N ILE A 56 -6.16 -2.50 28.09
CA ILE A 56 -7.48 -1.85 28.11
C ILE A 56 -7.36 -0.40 28.64
N ASP A 57 -6.61 -0.21 29.71
CA ASP A 57 -6.37 1.11 30.30
C ASP A 57 -5.56 2.01 29.33
N GLU A 58 -4.59 1.45 28.60
CA GLU A 58 -3.85 2.17 27.54
C GLU A 58 -4.76 2.55 26.36
N ALA A 59 -5.69 1.69 25.96
CA ALA A 59 -6.70 2.02 24.95
C ALA A 59 -7.56 3.20 25.40
N ARG A 60 -7.99 3.23 26.67
CA ARG A 60 -8.71 4.37 27.26
C ARG A 60 -7.89 5.66 27.16
N ARG A 61 -6.62 5.60 27.53
CA ARG A 61 -5.72 6.78 27.50
C ARG A 61 -5.59 7.34 26.09
N ILE A 62 -5.44 6.48 25.08
CA ILE A 62 -5.27 6.91 23.68
C ILE A 62 -6.57 7.43 23.09
N ILE A 63 -7.72 6.79 23.40
CA ILE A 63 -9.04 7.21 22.91
C ILE A 63 -9.51 8.48 23.65
N ASN A 64 -8.98 8.71 24.85
CA ASN A 64 -9.34 9.82 25.72
C ASN A 64 -10.84 9.89 26.07
N ARG A 65 -11.41 8.73 26.47
CA ARG A 65 -12.80 8.59 26.92
C ARG A 65 -12.88 7.62 28.11
N PRO A 66 -13.90 7.76 29.01
CA PRO A 66 -14.14 6.77 30.06
C PRO A 66 -14.39 5.38 29.48
N LEU A 67 -13.93 4.32 30.16
CA LEU A 67 -14.08 2.94 29.69
C LEU A 67 -15.54 2.55 29.43
N ALA A 68 -16.47 3.05 30.25
CA ALA A 68 -17.90 2.80 30.09
C ALA A 68 -18.50 3.43 28.81
N ALA A 69 -17.84 4.45 28.27
CA ALA A 69 -18.26 5.13 27.04
C ALA A 69 -17.56 4.58 25.75
N ILE A 70 -16.76 3.51 25.88
CA ILE A 70 -16.08 2.87 24.76
C ILE A 70 -16.68 1.48 24.56
N SER A 71 -17.27 1.24 23.38
CA SER A 71 -17.84 -0.07 23.02
C SER A 71 -16.76 -1.16 22.97
N ALA A 72 -17.03 -2.33 23.53
CA ALA A 72 -16.15 -3.49 23.51
C ALA A 72 -16.38 -4.32 22.23
N GLU A 73 -16.08 -3.74 21.07
CA GLU A 73 -16.23 -4.37 19.76
C GLU A 73 -14.88 -4.60 19.06
N LEU A 74 -14.79 -5.65 18.24
CA LEU A 74 -13.60 -5.91 17.45
C LEU A 74 -13.34 -4.83 16.39
N SER A 75 -14.40 -4.21 15.86
CA SER A 75 -14.37 -3.07 14.96
C SER A 75 -13.59 -1.89 15.55
N LEU A 76 -13.76 -1.60 16.84
CA LEU A 76 -13.01 -0.58 17.57
C LEU A 76 -11.49 -0.75 17.40
N VAL A 77 -10.99 -1.99 17.56
CA VAL A 77 -9.54 -2.25 17.45
C VAL A 77 -9.06 -2.13 16.00
N GLU A 78 -9.89 -2.48 15.03
CA GLU A 78 -9.53 -2.37 13.61
C GLU A 78 -9.53 -0.90 13.14
N GLU A 79 -10.44 -0.08 13.65
CA GLU A 79 -10.60 1.31 13.26
C GLU A 79 -9.64 2.25 14.02
N ARG A 80 -9.56 2.11 15.34
CA ARG A 80 -8.74 2.99 16.19
C ARG A 80 -7.27 2.57 16.26
N PHE A 81 -7.03 1.29 16.15
CA PHE A 81 -5.69 0.71 16.20
C PHE A 81 -5.42 -0.19 14.98
N PRO A 82 -5.40 0.35 13.74
CA PRO A 82 -5.17 -0.45 12.54
C PRO A 82 -3.78 -1.10 12.55
N LEU A 83 -3.58 -2.18 11.77
CA LEU A 83 -2.29 -2.92 11.72
C LEU A 83 -1.11 -2.04 11.29
N ASP A 84 -1.36 -1.02 10.51
CA ASP A 84 -0.37 -0.05 10.03
C ASP A 84 -0.39 1.27 10.83
N GLY A 85 -1.10 1.31 11.95
CA GLY A 85 -1.30 2.48 12.80
C GLY A 85 -0.16 2.76 13.79
N PHE A 86 1.02 2.12 13.63
CA PHE A 86 2.18 2.40 14.48
C PHE A 86 2.58 3.87 14.39
N ASP A 87 2.60 4.56 15.54
CA ASP A 87 3.06 5.93 15.72
C ASP A 87 4.29 5.93 16.64
N PRO A 88 5.48 6.32 16.14
CA PRO A 88 6.69 6.38 16.96
C PRO A 88 6.64 7.40 18.11
N GLY A 89 5.70 8.36 18.07
CA GLY A 89 5.46 9.31 19.16
C GLY A 89 4.70 8.69 20.34
N GLN A 90 3.96 7.60 20.10
CA GLN A 90 3.17 6.92 21.12
C GLN A 90 3.80 5.58 21.56
N TRP A 91 4.52 4.92 20.65
CA TRP A 91 5.03 3.57 20.87
C TRP A 91 6.54 3.50 20.59
N PRO A 92 7.33 2.83 21.44
CA PRO A 92 8.77 2.74 21.22
C PRO A 92 9.15 1.93 19.98
N THR A 93 8.35 0.90 19.61
CA THR A 93 8.60 0.04 18.45
C THR A 93 7.30 -0.44 17.82
N ASP A 94 7.33 -0.84 16.53
CA ASP A 94 6.21 -1.50 15.85
C ASP A 94 5.82 -2.82 16.57
N ALA A 95 6.80 -3.53 17.11
CA ALA A 95 6.56 -4.75 17.88
C ALA A 95 5.77 -4.47 19.19
N ALA A 96 6.09 -3.39 19.90
CA ALA A 96 5.35 -2.98 21.09
C ALA A 96 3.90 -2.60 20.76
N TYR A 97 3.67 -1.87 19.67
CA TYR A 97 2.34 -1.56 19.17
C TYR A 97 1.54 -2.81 18.82
N ARG A 98 2.13 -3.76 18.09
CA ARG A 98 1.48 -5.03 17.74
C ARG A 98 1.18 -5.89 18.97
N LEU A 99 2.06 -5.86 19.96
CA LEU A 99 1.86 -6.56 21.21
C LEU A 99 0.68 -5.97 22.01
N PHE A 100 0.60 -4.64 22.08
CA PHE A 100 -0.56 -3.94 22.65
C PHE A 100 -1.86 -4.36 21.96
N ARG A 101 -1.93 -4.27 20.63
CA ARG A 101 -3.12 -4.70 19.87
C ARG A 101 -3.53 -6.12 20.18
N ARG A 102 -2.57 -7.03 20.21
CA ARG A 102 -2.84 -8.45 20.53
C ARG A 102 -3.35 -8.61 21.95
N ARG A 103 -2.80 -7.87 22.92
CA ARG A 103 -3.24 -7.90 24.32
C ARG A 103 -4.63 -7.30 24.51
N LEU A 104 -5.04 -6.37 23.68
CA LEU A 104 -6.40 -5.83 23.68
C LEU A 104 -7.39 -6.77 22.96
N GLN A 105 -7.01 -7.34 21.83
CA GLN A 105 -7.89 -8.21 21.04
C GLN A 105 -8.14 -9.58 21.69
N ALA A 106 -7.16 -10.16 22.39
CA ALA A 106 -7.27 -11.50 22.93
C ALA A 106 -8.38 -11.61 23.99
N PRO A 107 -8.42 -10.78 25.05
CA PRO A 107 -9.51 -10.80 26.01
C PRO A 107 -10.85 -10.38 25.38
N LEU A 108 -10.85 -9.45 24.44
CA LEU A 108 -12.06 -9.01 23.74
C LEU A 108 -12.71 -10.15 22.95
N ARG A 109 -11.94 -10.93 22.21
CA ARG A 109 -12.44 -12.12 21.49
C ARG A 109 -13.02 -13.17 22.41
N LYS A 110 -12.40 -13.36 23.57
CA LYS A 110 -12.91 -14.31 24.58
C LYS A 110 -14.21 -13.81 25.20
N PHE A 111 -14.24 -12.52 25.57
CA PHE A 111 -15.41 -11.87 26.16
C PHE A 111 -16.63 -11.91 25.21
N LEU A 112 -16.41 -11.73 23.91
CA LEU A 112 -17.46 -11.78 22.88
C LEU A 112 -17.80 -13.22 22.42
N GLY A 113 -17.25 -14.25 23.04
CA GLY A 113 -17.53 -15.64 22.66
C GLY A 113 -17.08 -16.04 21.24
N VAL A 114 -16.16 -15.27 20.62
CA VAL A 114 -15.76 -15.51 19.23
C VAL A 114 -15.09 -16.87 19.03
N HIS A 115 -14.35 -17.35 20.03
CA HIS A 115 -13.68 -18.65 19.95
C HIS A 115 -14.66 -19.80 20.04
N GLU A 116 -15.65 -19.68 20.92
CA GLU A 116 -16.73 -20.63 21.13
C GLU A 116 -17.61 -20.71 19.87
N ALA A 117 -18.01 -19.58 19.31
CA ALA A 117 -18.75 -19.53 18.05
C ALA A 117 -17.97 -20.18 16.90
N GLN A 118 -16.66 -19.88 16.77
CA GLN A 118 -15.82 -20.52 15.76
C GLN A 118 -15.61 -22.01 15.99
N ALA A 119 -15.54 -22.46 17.24
CA ALA A 119 -15.45 -23.88 17.57
C ALA A 119 -16.75 -24.61 17.20
N ALA A 120 -17.89 -24.01 17.48
CA ALA A 120 -19.20 -24.56 17.10
C ALA A 120 -19.31 -24.70 15.56
N LEU A 121 -18.90 -23.67 14.80
CA LEU A 121 -18.87 -23.73 13.32
C LEU A 121 -17.90 -24.82 12.80
N ARG A 122 -16.78 -25.08 13.47
CA ARG A 122 -15.85 -26.15 13.07
C ARG A 122 -16.40 -27.53 13.34
N ALA A 123 -17.20 -27.69 14.40
CA ALA A 123 -17.78 -28.96 14.83
C ALA A 123 -19.04 -29.34 14.02
N GLN A 124 -19.51 -28.49 13.12
CA GLN A 124 -20.64 -28.80 12.26
C GLN A 124 -20.32 -30.00 11.34
N ASP A 125 -21.20 -31.00 11.36
CA ASP A 125 -21.16 -32.11 10.42
C ASP A 125 -22.11 -31.80 9.26
N ASP A 126 -21.53 -31.40 8.13
CA ASP A 126 -22.22 -30.84 6.97
C ASP A 126 -21.51 -31.18 5.66
N ASP A 127 -22.01 -30.67 4.54
CA ASP A 127 -21.43 -30.88 3.21
C ASP A 127 -19.97 -30.40 3.10
N TRP A 128 -19.56 -29.41 3.90
CA TRP A 128 -18.15 -29.01 3.98
C TRP A 128 -17.28 -30.10 4.58
N THR A 129 -17.79 -30.78 5.62
CA THR A 129 -17.08 -31.90 6.27
C THR A 129 -16.93 -33.07 5.30
N VAL A 130 -17.99 -33.40 4.57
CA VAL A 130 -17.97 -34.42 3.51
C VAL A 130 -16.98 -34.08 2.41
N LEU A 131 -16.99 -32.83 1.92
CA LEU A 131 -16.04 -32.35 0.91
C LEU A 131 -14.59 -32.44 1.42
N PHE A 132 -14.32 -32.07 2.65
CA PHE A 132 -12.97 -32.16 3.22
C PHE A 132 -12.48 -33.60 3.34
N ALA A 133 -13.34 -34.52 3.74
CA ALA A 133 -13.03 -35.95 3.78
C ALA A 133 -12.67 -36.47 2.37
N ALA A 134 -13.43 -36.08 1.35
CA ALA A 134 -13.17 -36.47 -0.04
C ALA A 134 -11.90 -35.85 -0.65
N ILE A 135 -11.44 -34.67 -0.15
CA ILE A 135 -10.19 -34.02 -0.57
C ILE A 135 -8.97 -34.64 0.11
N MET A 136 -9.09 -35.15 1.33
CA MET A 136 -7.95 -35.66 2.12
C MET A 136 -7.04 -36.61 1.34
N PRO A 137 -7.57 -37.65 0.64
CA PRO A 137 -6.73 -38.57 -0.13
C PRO A 137 -5.94 -37.88 -1.25
N LEU A 138 -6.42 -36.75 -1.80
CA LEU A 138 -5.72 -35.98 -2.82
C LEU A 138 -4.52 -35.22 -2.26
N THR A 139 -4.51 -34.98 -0.94
CA THR A 139 -3.43 -34.26 -0.26
C THR A 139 -2.40 -35.22 0.36
N GLU A 140 -2.70 -36.51 0.42
CA GLU A 140 -1.80 -37.55 0.92
C GLU A 140 -0.81 -37.94 -0.17
N GLY A 141 0.47 -38.07 0.19
CA GLY A 141 1.54 -38.36 -0.74
C GLY A 141 2.75 -37.47 -0.50
N LEU A 142 3.72 -37.55 -1.38
CA LEU A 142 5.01 -36.85 -1.25
C LEU A 142 4.80 -35.34 -1.01
N VAL A 143 5.33 -34.85 0.09
CA VAL A 143 5.34 -33.43 0.45
C VAL A 143 6.07 -32.65 -0.64
N GLY A 144 5.39 -31.71 -1.32
CA GLY A 144 5.96 -30.86 -2.34
C GLY A 144 5.22 -30.89 -3.68
N LYS A 145 5.96 -30.76 -4.78
CA LYS A 145 5.41 -30.60 -6.15
C LYS A 145 4.68 -31.85 -6.70
N SER A 146 4.76 -32.96 -6.02
CA SER A 146 4.21 -34.27 -6.43
C SER A 146 2.89 -34.66 -5.78
N ALA A 147 2.36 -33.87 -4.83
CA ALA A 147 0.99 -34.11 -4.33
C ALA A 147 -0.02 -33.71 -5.43
N ASN A 148 -1.02 -34.56 -5.66
CA ASN A 148 -2.09 -34.27 -6.61
C ASN A 148 -2.79 -32.93 -6.30
N TRP A 149 -2.92 -32.60 -5.02
CA TRP A 149 -3.40 -31.33 -4.55
C TRP A 149 -2.71 -30.89 -3.28
N HIS A 150 -2.08 -29.70 -3.26
CA HIS A 150 -1.18 -29.29 -2.16
C HIS A 150 -1.95 -29.05 -0.84
N PRO A 151 -1.51 -29.63 0.32
CA PRO A 151 -2.20 -29.56 1.61
C PRO A 151 -2.52 -28.13 2.10
N MET A 152 -1.68 -27.15 1.80
CA MET A 152 -1.95 -25.74 2.15
C MET A 152 -3.20 -25.17 1.48
N LYS A 153 -3.63 -25.74 0.34
CA LYS A 153 -4.86 -25.32 -0.33
C LYS A 153 -6.09 -25.74 0.50
N LEU A 154 -6.05 -26.92 1.13
CA LEU A 154 -7.09 -27.41 2.04
C LEU A 154 -7.22 -26.50 3.27
N SER A 155 -6.12 -26.03 3.84
CA SER A 155 -6.16 -25.07 4.97
C SER A 155 -6.89 -23.77 4.60
N ALA A 156 -6.70 -23.28 3.37
CA ALA A 156 -7.41 -22.10 2.90
C ALA A 156 -8.92 -22.35 2.78
N LEU A 157 -9.34 -23.52 2.26
CA LEU A 157 -10.75 -23.90 2.18
C LEU A 157 -11.38 -24.10 3.56
N ARG A 158 -10.69 -24.74 4.51
CA ARG A 158 -11.18 -24.89 5.90
C ARG A 158 -11.42 -23.53 6.56
N THR A 159 -10.57 -22.56 6.32
CA THR A 159 -10.76 -21.20 6.82
C THR A 159 -11.97 -20.52 6.17
N PHE A 160 -12.15 -20.71 4.87
CA PHE A 160 -13.28 -20.17 4.14
C PHE A 160 -14.61 -20.83 4.53
N ALA A 161 -14.62 -22.14 4.79
CA ALA A 161 -15.81 -22.85 5.24
C ALA A 161 -16.39 -22.26 6.52
N LEU A 162 -15.56 -21.72 7.44
CA LEU A 162 -16.06 -21.01 8.63
C LEU A 162 -16.83 -19.75 8.25
N VAL A 163 -16.39 -19.08 7.20
CA VAL A 163 -17.11 -17.91 6.67
C VAL A 163 -18.42 -18.36 6.03
N ALA A 164 -18.38 -19.34 5.13
CA ALA A 164 -19.57 -19.86 4.47
C ALA A 164 -20.62 -20.39 5.48
N ARG A 165 -20.19 -21.16 6.46
CA ARG A 165 -21.03 -21.66 7.56
C ARG A 165 -21.68 -20.54 8.39
N SER A 166 -21.00 -19.42 8.59
CA SER A 166 -21.58 -18.26 9.29
C SER A 166 -22.71 -17.58 8.52
N TYR A 167 -22.82 -17.85 7.20
CA TYR A 167 -23.96 -17.45 6.36
C TYR A 167 -24.94 -18.60 6.12
N GLY A 168 -24.68 -19.79 6.65
CA GLY A 168 -25.50 -20.98 6.40
C GLY A 168 -25.30 -21.63 5.04
N TRP A 169 -24.24 -21.28 4.29
CA TRP A 169 -24.02 -21.78 2.93
C TRP A 169 -23.21 -23.08 2.90
N GLN A 170 -23.70 -24.02 2.16
CA GLN A 170 -23.01 -25.26 1.82
C GLN A 170 -22.16 -25.09 0.55
N PRO A 171 -21.17 -25.99 0.27
CA PRO A 171 -20.34 -25.86 -0.95
C PRO A 171 -21.14 -25.79 -2.24
N ARG A 172 -22.22 -26.57 -2.36
CA ARG A 172 -23.09 -26.64 -3.53
C ARG A 172 -23.90 -25.36 -3.78
N ASP A 173 -24.27 -24.66 -2.70
CA ASP A 173 -25.15 -23.50 -2.75
C ASP A 173 -24.41 -22.23 -3.17
N LEU A 174 -23.07 -22.29 -3.24
CA LEU A 174 -22.27 -21.15 -3.59
C LEU A 174 -22.41 -20.79 -5.07
N THR A 175 -22.94 -19.61 -5.32
CA THR A 175 -23.01 -19.00 -6.63
C THR A 175 -22.17 -17.72 -6.69
N LEU A 176 -22.21 -17.02 -7.82
CA LEU A 176 -21.58 -15.71 -7.94
C LEU A 176 -22.21 -14.69 -6.98
N VAL A 177 -23.51 -14.83 -6.65
CA VAL A 177 -24.23 -13.90 -5.76
C VAL A 177 -23.69 -13.99 -4.33
N GLU A 178 -23.59 -15.21 -3.77
CA GLU A 178 -23.02 -15.43 -2.42
C GLU A 178 -21.55 -15.00 -2.37
N ALA A 179 -20.80 -15.26 -3.43
CA ALA A 179 -19.43 -14.81 -3.54
C ALA A 179 -19.29 -13.28 -3.57
N GLN A 180 -20.21 -12.57 -4.23
CA GLN A 180 -20.27 -11.10 -4.23
C GLN A 180 -20.66 -10.55 -2.86
N GLN A 181 -21.56 -11.21 -2.14
CA GLN A 181 -21.92 -10.84 -0.77
C GLN A 181 -20.72 -10.94 0.17
N ILE A 182 -20.00 -12.07 0.15
CA ILE A 182 -18.74 -12.22 0.90
C ILE A 182 -17.75 -11.12 0.52
N ASP A 183 -17.70 -10.75 -0.75
CA ASP A 183 -16.82 -9.70 -1.23
C ASP A 183 -17.18 -8.32 -0.68
N ALA A 184 -18.46 -8.03 -0.52
CA ALA A 184 -18.93 -6.78 0.07
C ALA A 184 -18.62 -6.67 1.56
N ASP A 185 -18.74 -7.79 2.30
CA ASP A 185 -18.63 -7.82 3.76
C ASP A 185 -17.19 -7.90 4.27
N PHE A 186 -16.27 -8.47 3.48
CA PHE A 186 -14.88 -8.63 3.89
C PHE A 186 -13.92 -7.67 3.20
N HIS A 187 -12.82 -7.37 3.89
CA HIS A 187 -11.87 -6.34 3.47
C HIS A 187 -10.41 -6.76 3.66
N GLY A 188 -9.53 -6.16 2.83
CA GLY A 188 -8.08 -6.36 2.93
C GLY A 188 -7.67 -7.84 2.83
N ASN A 189 -6.81 -8.30 3.72
CA ASN A 189 -6.28 -9.66 3.68
C ASN A 189 -7.34 -10.77 3.85
N LYS A 190 -8.43 -10.51 4.59
CA LYS A 190 -9.52 -11.48 4.75
C LYS A 190 -10.25 -11.69 3.43
N ARG A 191 -10.57 -10.59 2.73
CA ARG A 191 -11.17 -10.63 1.40
C ARG A 191 -10.29 -11.37 0.39
N GLU A 192 -8.97 -11.08 0.37
CA GLU A 192 -8.00 -11.78 -0.47
C GLU A 192 -7.86 -13.27 -0.12
N ALA A 193 -8.03 -13.64 1.14
CA ALA A 193 -8.05 -15.03 1.57
C ALA A 193 -9.29 -15.75 1.08
N ASN A 194 -10.48 -15.13 1.16
CA ASN A 194 -11.73 -15.68 0.65
C ASN A 194 -11.67 -15.87 -0.87
N TYR A 195 -11.13 -14.91 -1.62
CA TYR A 195 -10.91 -15.07 -3.05
C TYR A 195 -10.02 -16.25 -3.41
N ARG A 196 -8.90 -16.37 -2.70
CA ARG A 196 -8.00 -17.51 -2.93
C ARG A 196 -8.68 -18.83 -2.63
N ALA A 197 -9.52 -18.89 -1.61
CA ALA A 197 -10.28 -20.09 -1.27
C ALA A 197 -11.32 -20.43 -2.34
N LEU A 198 -12.11 -19.46 -2.82
CA LEU A 198 -13.06 -19.66 -3.92
C LEU A 198 -12.36 -20.16 -5.19
N LYS A 199 -11.20 -19.57 -5.53
CA LYS A 199 -10.39 -20.10 -6.63
C LYS A 199 -9.94 -21.54 -6.40
N ARG A 200 -9.60 -21.91 -5.16
CA ARG A 200 -9.23 -23.30 -4.83
C ARG A 200 -10.42 -24.25 -4.93
N LEU A 201 -11.61 -23.75 -4.61
CA LEU A 201 -12.85 -24.52 -4.81
C LEU A 201 -13.09 -24.80 -6.32
N ASP A 202 -12.88 -23.81 -7.17
CA ASP A 202 -12.97 -23.98 -8.63
C ASP A 202 -11.90 -24.95 -9.18
N GLU A 203 -10.67 -24.94 -8.61
CA GLU A 203 -9.60 -25.89 -9.01
C GLU A 203 -9.97 -27.36 -8.71
N LEU A 204 -10.82 -27.64 -7.73
CA LEU A 204 -11.27 -28.99 -7.40
C LEU A 204 -12.13 -29.63 -8.50
N ARG A 205 -12.63 -28.86 -9.45
CA ARG A 205 -13.37 -29.37 -10.63
C ARG A 205 -12.51 -30.23 -11.56
N GLU A 206 -11.21 -30.16 -11.44
CA GLU A 206 -10.27 -31.05 -12.14
C GLU A 206 -10.41 -32.51 -11.68
N PHE A 207 -11.09 -32.76 -10.54
CA PHE A 207 -11.32 -34.08 -9.97
C PHE A 207 -12.78 -34.49 -10.13
N PRO A 208 -13.14 -35.38 -11.11
CA PRO A 208 -14.52 -35.73 -11.41
C PRO A 208 -15.34 -36.23 -10.21
N GLN A 209 -14.70 -36.96 -9.29
CA GLN A 209 -15.35 -37.50 -8.09
C GLN A 209 -15.81 -36.40 -7.10
N LEU A 210 -15.31 -35.19 -7.20
CA LEU A 210 -15.71 -34.08 -6.33
C LEU A 210 -16.83 -33.22 -6.94
N LEU A 211 -17.11 -33.33 -8.23
CA LEU A 211 -18.11 -32.51 -8.92
C LEU A 211 -19.50 -32.48 -8.26
N PRO A 212 -20.03 -33.60 -7.73
CA PRO A 212 -21.33 -33.58 -7.03
C PRO A 212 -21.36 -32.74 -5.74
N MET A 213 -20.20 -32.45 -5.15
CA MET A 213 -20.05 -31.70 -3.90
C MET A 213 -19.72 -30.22 -4.13
N LEU A 214 -19.48 -29.84 -5.36
CA LEU A 214 -19.04 -28.48 -5.74
C LEU A 214 -20.23 -27.65 -6.28
N PRO A 215 -20.09 -26.31 -6.32
CA PRO A 215 -21.06 -25.45 -6.97
C PRO A 215 -21.40 -25.92 -8.39
N ALA A 216 -22.63 -25.76 -8.85
CA ALA A 216 -23.04 -26.18 -10.20
C ALA A 216 -22.20 -25.49 -11.30
N GLN A 217 -21.85 -24.22 -11.11
CA GLN A 217 -21.02 -23.42 -12.01
C GLN A 217 -19.74 -22.93 -11.32
N PRO A 218 -18.64 -22.71 -12.07
CA PRO A 218 -17.43 -22.10 -11.50
C PRO A 218 -17.71 -20.69 -10.97
N ILE A 219 -17.20 -20.39 -9.76
CA ILE A 219 -17.32 -19.08 -9.13
C ILE A 219 -16.19 -18.18 -9.64
N ARG A 220 -16.34 -17.58 -10.80
CA ARG A 220 -15.29 -16.77 -11.47
C ARG A 220 -15.19 -15.33 -10.93
N LEU A 221 -15.36 -15.11 -9.63
CA LEU A 221 -15.34 -13.78 -9.04
C LEU A 221 -14.02 -13.01 -9.26
N PHE A 222 -12.92 -13.72 -9.55
CA PHE A 222 -11.60 -13.13 -9.74
C PHE A 222 -11.35 -12.50 -11.08
N SER A 223 -11.97 -13.02 -12.13
CA SER A 223 -11.74 -12.53 -13.47
C SER A 223 -12.13 -11.05 -13.59
N GLU A 224 -13.15 -10.64 -12.86
CA GLU A 224 -13.69 -9.28 -12.93
C GLU A 224 -12.87 -8.23 -12.17
N ARG A 225 -12.11 -8.62 -11.14
CA ARG A 225 -11.38 -7.66 -10.30
C ARG A 225 -9.95 -7.38 -10.70
N ARG A 226 -9.27 -8.37 -11.27
CA ARG A 226 -7.88 -8.23 -11.73
C ARG A 226 -7.80 -7.92 -13.21
N VAL A 227 -8.89 -8.07 -13.89
CA VAL A 227 -9.00 -7.58 -15.25
C VAL A 227 -8.97 -6.06 -15.14
N PRO A 228 -7.99 -5.36 -15.75
CA PRO A 228 -8.16 -3.95 -16.03
C PRO A 228 -9.55 -3.81 -16.61
N LEU A 229 -10.32 -2.81 -16.23
CA LEU A 229 -11.72 -2.61 -16.61
C LEU A 229 -12.03 -2.87 -18.09
N LEU A 230 -11.02 -2.87 -18.92
CA LEU A 230 -11.05 -3.04 -20.36
C LEU A 230 -10.66 -4.45 -20.82
N LYS A 231 -10.24 -5.37 -19.95
CA LYS A 231 -9.97 -6.76 -20.34
C LYS A 231 -11.28 -7.58 -20.25
N GLY A 232 -11.98 -7.72 -21.33
CA GLY A 232 -13.24 -8.46 -21.43
C GLY A 232 -14.47 -7.59 -21.73
N LEU A 233 -14.34 -6.28 -21.61
CA LEU A 233 -15.22 -5.30 -22.22
C LEU A 233 -14.66 -4.99 -23.60
N ASN A 234 -15.43 -4.60 -24.50
CA ASN A 234 -15.21 -4.35 -25.92
C ASN A 234 -13.75 -3.95 -26.28
N ARG A 235 -13.10 -4.69 -27.18
CA ARG A 235 -11.75 -4.44 -27.66
C ARG A 235 -11.62 -3.03 -28.27
N ASP A 236 -12.69 -2.57 -28.89
CA ASP A 236 -12.76 -1.27 -29.55
C ASP A 236 -12.55 -0.10 -28.57
N TRP A 237 -12.91 -0.26 -27.32
CA TRP A 237 -12.69 0.76 -26.28
C TRP A 237 -11.21 0.97 -25.95
N GLU A 238 -10.43 -0.10 -25.88
CA GLU A 238 -8.98 0.04 -25.65
C GLU A 238 -8.32 0.68 -26.87
N GLU A 239 -8.74 0.35 -28.08
CA GLU A 239 -8.24 0.94 -29.33
C GLU A 239 -8.57 2.43 -29.39
N GLN A 240 -9.78 2.85 -29.04
CA GLN A 240 -10.17 4.26 -28.92
C GLN A 240 -9.30 4.99 -27.90
N PHE A 241 -9.09 4.42 -26.72
CA PHE A 241 -8.23 5.04 -25.71
C PHE A 241 -6.78 5.15 -26.18
N GLN A 242 -6.23 4.15 -26.86
CA GLN A 242 -4.89 4.22 -27.42
C GLN A 242 -4.80 5.32 -28.48
N THR A 243 -5.80 5.43 -29.34
CA THR A 243 -5.88 6.48 -30.36
C THR A 243 -5.87 7.87 -29.72
N TRP A 244 -6.72 8.12 -28.71
CA TRP A 244 -6.76 9.40 -28.01
C TRP A 244 -5.47 9.70 -27.24
N ILE A 245 -4.87 8.70 -26.59
CA ILE A 245 -3.60 8.84 -25.88
C ILE A 245 -2.48 9.15 -26.86
N ALA A 246 -2.39 8.42 -27.98
CA ALA A 246 -1.38 8.65 -29.00
C ALA A 246 -1.51 10.05 -29.60
N ALA A 247 -2.73 10.50 -29.89
CA ALA A 247 -3.00 11.83 -30.40
C ALA A 247 -2.45 12.92 -29.48
N VAL A 248 -2.77 12.89 -28.18
CA VAL A 248 -2.30 13.90 -27.21
C VAL A 248 -0.81 13.81 -26.96
N THR A 249 -0.26 12.59 -26.89
CA THR A 249 1.16 12.38 -26.60
C THR A 249 2.08 12.56 -27.82
N LYS A 250 1.49 12.69 -29.02
CA LYS A 250 2.25 13.03 -30.25
C LYS A 250 3.04 14.34 -30.12
N THR A 251 2.57 15.27 -29.30
CA THR A 251 3.29 16.51 -28.98
C THR A 251 4.60 16.28 -28.22
N ASN A 252 4.78 15.11 -27.63
CA ASN A 252 6.01 14.71 -26.93
C ASN A 252 7.02 14.04 -27.88
N TRP A 253 6.68 13.87 -29.17
CA TRP A 253 7.56 13.30 -30.17
C TRP A 253 8.54 14.36 -30.67
N ASP A 254 9.82 14.06 -30.59
CA ASP A 254 10.88 14.87 -31.19
C ASP A 254 11.20 14.30 -32.60
N PRO A 255 10.89 15.05 -33.67
CA PRO A 255 11.11 14.58 -35.02
C PRO A 255 12.60 14.58 -35.42
N VAL A 256 13.46 15.33 -34.72
CA VAL A 256 14.89 15.39 -34.97
C VAL A 256 15.59 14.18 -34.40
N ASP A 257 15.36 13.93 -33.10
CA ASP A 257 15.95 12.80 -32.40
C ASP A 257 15.18 11.49 -32.62
N GLN A 258 14.03 11.53 -33.30
CA GLN A 258 13.13 10.39 -33.54
C GLN A 258 12.79 9.59 -32.28
N LYS A 259 12.56 10.29 -31.18
CA LYS A 259 12.22 9.69 -29.88
C LYS A 259 11.13 10.46 -29.15
N PHE A 260 10.46 9.81 -28.21
CA PHE A 260 9.54 10.49 -27.30
C PHE A 260 10.30 11.14 -26.13
N ALA A 261 9.77 12.24 -25.61
CA ALA A 261 10.26 12.83 -24.37
C ALA A 261 10.15 11.83 -23.20
N ASP A 262 11.03 11.95 -22.20
CA ASP A 262 11.16 10.99 -21.09
C ASP A 262 9.91 10.85 -20.22
N ASP A 263 9.03 11.84 -20.20
CA ASP A 263 7.77 11.81 -19.45
C ASP A 263 6.58 11.27 -20.27
N HIS A 264 6.81 10.90 -21.54
CA HIS A 264 5.78 10.38 -22.43
C HIS A 264 4.98 9.23 -21.79
N GLU A 265 5.65 8.19 -21.29
CA GLU A 265 4.97 7.07 -20.66
C GLU A 265 4.21 7.47 -19.39
N GLY A 266 4.77 8.38 -18.60
CA GLY A 266 4.11 8.92 -17.41
C GLY A 266 2.83 9.69 -17.75
N HIS A 267 2.87 10.46 -18.83
CA HIS A 267 1.72 11.20 -19.35
C HIS A 267 0.66 10.26 -19.90
N ALA A 268 1.05 9.32 -20.76
CA ALA A 268 0.15 8.27 -21.28
C ALA A 268 -0.52 7.46 -20.16
N HIS A 269 0.22 7.11 -19.11
CA HIS A 269 -0.33 6.41 -17.95
C HIS A 269 -1.41 7.22 -17.22
N VAL A 270 -1.23 8.52 -17.07
CA VAL A 270 -2.24 9.42 -16.46
C VAL A 270 -3.49 9.51 -17.33
N MET A 271 -3.33 9.68 -18.65
CA MET A 271 -4.46 9.68 -19.60
C MET A 271 -5.25 8.38 -19.53
N ARG A 272 -4.57 7.24 -19.61
CA ARG A 272 -5.20 5.91 -19.49
C ARG A 272 -5.95 5.75 -18.17
N SER A 273 -5.40 6.23 -17.08
CA SER A 273 -6.04 6.18 -15.78
C SER A 273 -7.28 7.08 -15.71
N ALA A 274 -7.25 8.26 -16.35
CA ALA A 274 -8.38 9.18 -16.43
C ALA A 274 -9.54 8.56 -17.24
N PHE A 275 -9.25 8.03 -18.43
CA PHE A 275 -10.25 7.38 -19.28
C PHE A 275 -10.88 6.17 -18.60
N ARG A 276 -10.07 5.28 -18.03
CA ARG A 276 -10.59 4.11 -17.30
C ARG A 276 -11.48 4.51 -16.12
N THR A 277 -11.14 5.60 -15.44
CA THR A 277 -11.95 6.09 -14.33
C THR A 277 -13.25 6.72 -14.83
N ALA A 278 -13.19 7.52 -15.91
CA ALA A 278 -14.37 8.12 -16.51
C ALA A 278 -15.35 7.04 -17.04
N LEU A 279 -14.84 6.05 -17.79
CA LEU A 279 -15.62 4.92 -18.27
C LEU A 279 -16.31 4.16 -17.14
N ARG A 280 -15.55 3.80 -16.11
CA ARG A 280 -16.09 3.11 -14.95
C ARG A 280 -17.19 3.89 -14.26
N ILE A 281 -17.00 5.19 -14.13
CA ILE A 281 -18.00 6.05 -13.53
C ILE A 281 -19.22 6.14 -14.43
N GLY A 282 -19.03 6.32 -15.75
CA GLY A 282 -20.12 6.36 -16.71
C GLY A 282 -20.98 5.10 -16.69
N LEU A 283 -20.34 3.92 -16.62
CA LEU A 283 -21.02 2.62 -16.43
C LEU A 283 -21.76 2.54 -15.08
N ASP A 284 -21.08 2.93 -13.97
CA ASP A 284 -21.64 2.87 -12.62
C ASP A 284 -22.88 3.76 -12.44
N ILE A 285 -22.99 4.87 -13.19
CA ILE A 285 -24.13 5.81 -13.14
C ILE A 285 -25.10 5.66 -14.32
N GLY A 286 -24.90 4.64 -15.16
CA GLY A 286 -25.80 4.33 -16.29
C GLY A 286 -25.76 5.33 -17.45
N GLN A 287 -24.72 6.16 -17.55
CA GLN A 287 -24.53 7.11 -18.66
C GLN A 287 -23.85 6.47 -19.87
N ILE A 288 -23.27 5.31 -19.70
CA ILE A 288 -22.58 4.52 -20.72
C ILE A 288 -23.11 3.11 -20.63
N SER A 289 -23.52 2.53 -21.77
CA SER A 289 -23.93 1.13 -21.84
C SER A 289 -22.71 0.21 -22.01
N PRO A 290 -22.70 -0.99 -21.39
CA PRO A 290 -21.68 -2.01 -21.64
C PRO A 290 -21.58 -2.43 -23.12
N ASP A 291 -22.68 -2.32 -23.86
CA ASP A 291 -22.77 -2.73 -25.28
C ASP A 291 -22.47 -1.58 -26.25
N GLN A 292 -22.20 -0.39 -25.73
CA GLN A 292 -21.87 0.78 -26.54
C GLN A 292 -20.52 0.61 -27.22
N ALA A 293 -20.48 0.67 -28.55
CA ALA A 293 -19.25 0.49 -29.32
C ALA A 293 -18.34 1.73 -29.28
N ASP A 294 -18.95 2.92 -29.39
CA ASP A 294 -18.22 4.20 -29.41
C ASP A 294 -18.31 4.91 -28.05
N LEU A 295 -17.15 5.28 -27.52
CA LEU A 295 -17.00 6.01 -26.27
C LEU A 295 -16.77 7.53 -26.47
N SER A 296 -16.88 8.04 -27.67
CA SER A 296 -16.65 9.47 -27.97
C SER A 296 -17.54 10.38 -27.11
N SER A 297 -18.74 9.93 -26.74
CA SER A 297 -19.66 10.65 -25.85
C SER A 297 -19.03 11.06 -24.50
N ILE A 298 -18.06 10.31 -23.97
CA ILE A 298 -17.28 10.70 -22.77
C ILE A 298 -16.54 12.03 -22.97
N LEU A 299 -16.23 12.37 -24.23
CA LEU A 299 -15.48 13.59 -24.59
C LEU A 299 -16.36 14.64 -25.26
N THR A 300 -17.40 14.24 -26.00
CA THR A 300 -18.20 15.16 -26.83
C THR A 300 -19.51 15.60 -26.18
N ASP A 301 -20.07 14.74 -25.32
CA ASP A 301 -21.35 15.04 -24.62
C ASP A 301 -21.07 15.73 -23.29
N ASP A 302 -21.49 16.97 -23.19
CA ASP A 302 -21.28 17.81 -22.01
C ASP A 302 -22.10 17.35 -20.81
N ASP A 303 -23.29 16.76 -21.01
CA ASP A 303 -24.15 16.25 -19.92
C ASP A 303 -23.55 14.98 -19.30
N ILE A 304 -23.09 14.05 -20.15
CA ILE A 304 -22.37 12.84 -19.71
C ILE A 304 -21.10 13.25 -18.94
N LEU A 305 -20.34 14.18 -19.48
CA LEU A 305 -19.11 14.65 -18.86
C LEU A 305 -19.34 15.34 -17.52
N CYS A 306 -20.41 16.16 -17.42
CA CYS A 306 -20.85 16.77 -16.17
C CYS A 306 -21.29 15.73 -15.13
N ALA A 307 -22.06 14.72 -15.56
CA ALA A 307 -22.47 13.63 -14.67
C ALA A 307 -21.25 12.84 -14.15
N ILE A 308 -20.29 12.51 -15.01
CA ILE A 308 -19.02 11.85 -14.64
C ILE A 308 -18.22 12.75 -13.68
N ALA A 309 -18.09 14.05 -13.95
CA ALA A 309 -17.34 14.97 -13.09
C ALA A 309 -18.00 15.10 -11.70
N ARG A 310 -19.33 15.20 -11.65
CA ARG A 310 -20.11 15.24 -10.40
C ARG A 310 -19.85 14.00 -9.56
N GLU A 311 -19.89 12.83 -10.18
CA GLU A 311 -19.64 11.58 -9.48
C GLU A 311 -18.15 11.45 -9.07
N MET A 312 -17.17 11.86 -9.89
CA MET A 312 -15.75 11.94 -9.48
C MET A 312 -15.58 12.75 -8.20
N PHE A 313 -16.27 13.87 -8.09
CA PHE A 313 -16.19 14.73 -6.91
C PHE A 313 -16.93 14.15 -5.70
N SER A 314 -18.08 13.49 -5.90
CA SER A 314 -18.83 12.83 -4.82
C SER A 314 -18.02 11.70 -4.18
N ARG A 315 -17.21 10.99 -4.96
CA ARG A 315 -16.38 9.87 -4.50
C ARG A 315 -15.32 10.24 -3.45
N ARG A 316 -15.07 11.54 -3.21
CA ARG A 316 -14.21 11.97 -2.09
C ARG A 316 -14.71 11.51 -0.73
N MET A 317 -16.02 11.36 -0.59
CA MET A 317 -16.70 10.94 0.65
C MET A 317 -16.71 9.42 0.84
N ARG A 318 -16.39 8.64 -0.19
CA ARG A 318 -16.36 7.18 -0.12
C ARG A 318 -15.13 6.70 0.66
N SER A 319 -15.20 5.48 1.17
CA SER A 319 -14.02 4.81 1.71
C SER A 319 -13.05 4.45 0.58
N LYS A 320 -11.79 4.22 0.90
CA LYS A 320 -10.78 3.77 -0.07
C LYS A 320 -11.23 2.50 -0.82
N LYS A 321 -11.99 1.64 -0.15
CA LYS A 321 -12.52 0.37 -0.66
C LYS A 321 -13.66 0.57 -1.66
N GLN A 322 -14.43 1.61 -1.48
CA GLN A 322 -15.54 1.99 -2.37
C GLN A 322 -15.10 2.90 -3.53
N GLY A 323 -13.80 2.92 -3.83
CA GLY A 323 -13.28 3.70 -4.95
C GLY A 323 -13.18 5.19 -4.67
N ARG A 324 -12.80 5.58 -3.43
CA ARG A 324 -12.55 6.98 -3.07
C ARG A 324 -11.60 7.65 -4.05
N LEU A 325 -12.00 8.81 -4.57
CA LEU A 325 -11.17 9.72 -5.32
C LEU A 325 -10.86 10.95 -4.50
N VAL A 326 -9.58 11.21 -4.25
CA VAL A 326 -9.20 12.46 -3.57
C VAL A 326 -9.30 13.64 -4.54
N PRO A 327 -9.62 14.86 -4.07
CA PRO A 327 -9.82 16.04 -4.92
C PRO A 327 -8.71 16.29 -5.94
N ARG A 328 -7.46 16.10 -5.54
CA ARG A 328 -6.27 16.19 -6.42
C ARG A 328 -6.35 15.23 -7.60
N THR A 329 -6.74 13.97 -7.36
CA THR A 329 -6.84 12.95 -8.41
C THR A 329 -7.99 13.23 -9.37
N SER A 330 -9.17 13.59 -8.84
CA SER A 330 -10.33 13.99 -9.66
C SER A 330 -9.97 15.17 -10.57
N ARG A 331 -9.34 16.22 -10.02
CA ARG A 331 -8.87 17.37 -10.80
C ARG A 331 -7.88 16.95 -11.89
N LYS A 332 -6.90 16.10 -11.56
CA LYS A 332 -5.89 15.62 -12.50
C LYS A 332 -6.53 14.85 -13.66
N TYR A 333 -7.54 14.03 -13.38
CA TYR A 333 -8.23 13.26 -14.40
C TYR A 333 -9.09 14.16 -15.30
N LEU A 334 -9.83 15.10 -14.73
CA LEU A 334 -10.59 16.07 -15.54
C LEU A 334 -9.68 16.94 -16.41
N LYS A 335 -8.49 17.35 -15.91
CA LYS A 335 -7.49 18.03 -16.74
C LYS A 335 -7.02 17.16 -17.90
N ALA A 336 -6.80 15.86 -17.67
CA ALA A 336 -6.39 14.93 -18.72
C ALA A 336 -7.48 14.78 -19.79
N LEU A 337 -8.75 14.63 -19.41
CA LEU A 337 -9.88 14.60 -20.34
C LEU A 337 -9.97 15.92 -21.15
N ASN A 338 -9.79 17.06 -20.49
CA ASN A 338 -9.83 18.35 -21.16
C ASN A 338 -8.67 18.55 -22.17
N GLN A 339 -7.49 18.00 -21.90
CA GLN A 339 -6.38 18.01 -22.85
C GLN A 339 -6.71 17.21 -24.11
N VAL A 340 -7.38 16.07 -23.95
CA VAL A 340 -7.81 15.28 -25.12
C VAL A 340 -8.88 16.02 -25.92
N ARG A 341 -9.86 16.65 -25.27
CA ARG A 341 -10.85 17.52 -25.95
C ARG A 341 -10.16 18.61 -26.77
N ALA A 342 -9.23 19.34 -26.15
CA ALA A 342 -8.47 20.38 -26.84
C ALA A 342 -7.72 19.86 -28.07
N TYR A 343 -7.11 18.68 -27.95
CA TYR A 343 -6.36 18.09 -29.05
C TYR A 343 -7.25 17.63 -30.22
N LEU A 344 -8.45 17.14 -29.89
CA LEU A 344 -9.45 16.73 -30.89
C LEU A 344 -10.28 17.88 -31.44
N GLY A 345 -9.99 19.14 -31.09
CA GLY A 345 -10.74 20.30 -31.53
C GLY A 345 -12.13 20.43 -30.87
N ILE A 346 -12.40 19.68 -29.81
CA ILE A 346 -13.66 19.75 -29.07
C ILE A 346 -13.61 20.93 -28.10
N ASP A 347 -14.74 21.64 -27.91
CA ASP A 347 -14.81 22.75 -26.97
C ASP A 347 -14.39 22.35 -25.55
N THR A 348 -13.53 23.14 -24.94
CA THR A 348 -12.96 22.92 -23.60
C THR A 348 -13.54 23.82 -22.53
N HIS A 349 -14.48 24.71 -22.91
CA HIS A 349 -14.99 25.75 -22.02
C HIS A 349 -15.63 25.19 -20.78
N LEU A 350 -16.50 24.20 -20.92
CA LEU A 350 -17.20 23.55 -19.81
C LEU A 350 -16.23 23.03 -18.75
N LEU A 351 -15.24 22.19 -19.15
CA LEU A 351 -14.29 21.64 -18.19
C LEU A 351 -13.35 22.69 -17.60
N ARG A 352 -13.04 23.77 -18.32
CA ARG A 352 -12.32 24.91 -17.75
C ARG A 352 -13.13 25.57 -16.64
N LEU A 353 -14.44 25.77 -16.84
CA LEU A 353 -15.34 26.28 -15.79
C LEU A 353 -15.42 25.34 -14.57
N VAL A 354 -15.58 24.03 -14.80
CA VAL A 354 -15.59 23.04 -13.73
C VAL A 354 -14.26 23.05 -12.97
N LEU A 355 -13.15 23.10 -13.66
CA LEU A 355 -11.80 23.10 -13.06
C LEU A 355 -11.50 24.37 -12.26
N SER A 356 -12.04 25.52 -12.66
CA SER A 356 -11.82 26.80 -11.98
C SER A 356 -12.81 27.08 -10.85
N ASN A 357 -14.09 26.75 -11.04
CA ASN A 357 -15.16 27.22 -10.16
C ASN A 357 -15.62 26.18 -9.14
N ASN A 358 -15.48 24.88 -9.43
CA ASN A 358 -15.91 23.85 -8.51
C ASN A 358 -15.05 23.80 -7.23
N ALA A 359 -15.69 23.82 -6.07
CA ALA A 359 -15.01 23.86 -4.76
C ALA A 359 -14.06 22.66 -4.55
N VAL A 360 -14.47 21.45 -4.98
CA VAL A 360 -13.61 20.24 -4.86
C VAL A 360 -12.41 20.34 -5.79
N SER A 361 -12.59 20.85 -7.00
CA SER A 361 -11.48 21.08 -7.94
C SER A 361 -10.51 22.14 -7.39
N ARG A 362 -10.99 23.22 -6.80
CA ARG A 362 -10.14 24.24 -6.14
C ARG A 362 -9.37 23.66 -4.96
N ALA A 363 -10.01 22.84 -4.11
CA ALA A 363 -9.34 22.11 -3.04
C ALA A 363 -8.27 21.14 -3.59
N GLY A 364 -8.54 20.51 -4.74
CA GLY A 364 -7.56 19.72 -5.47
C GLY A 364 -6.34 20.51 -5.91
N LYS A 365 -6.55 21.74 -6.44
CA LYS A 365 -5.47 22.67 -6.81
C LYS A 365 -4.65 23.09 -5.60
N ALA A 366 -5.30 23.46 -4.50
CA ALA A 366 -4.63 23.84 -3.26
C ALA A 366 -3.79 22.68 -2.69
N SER A 367 -4.29 21.44 -2.76
CA SER A 367 -3.55 20.27 -2.29
C SER A 367 -2.33 19.88 -3.16
N ASP A 368 -2.28 20.34 -4.40
CA ASP A 368 -1.06 20.22 -5.26
C ASP A 368 0.04 21.18 -4.80
N GLN A 369 -0.35 22.25 -4.15
CA GLN A 369 0.53 23.34 -3.73
C GLN A 369 0.99 23.25 -2.28
N THR A 370 0.57 22.23 -1.56
CA THR A 370 0.92 22.06 -0.14
C THR A 370 1.44 20.66 0.15
N MET A 371 2.29 20.57 1.17
CA MET A 371 2.71 19.28 1.70
C MET A 371 1.51 18.53 2.28
N THR A 372 1.42 17.22 2.00
CA THR A 372 0.35 16.40 2.60
C THR A 372 0.42 16.42 4.13
N PRO A 373 -0.70 16.38 4.86
CA PRO A 373 -0.69 16.37 6.33
C PRO A 373 0.19 15.26 6.92
N LYS A 374 0.22 14.10 6.27
CA LYS A 374 1.07 12.97 6.68
C LYS A 374 2.56 13.31 6.59
N ASN A 375 3.01 13.91 5.48
CA ASN A 375 4.40 14.29 5.30
C ASN A 375 4.78 15.45 6.21
N ARG A 376 3.87 16.42 6.41
CA ARG A 376 4.07 17.54 7.32
C ARG A 376 4.29 17.03 8.75
N LYS A 377 3.37 16.18 9.27
CA LYS A 377 3.51 15.55 10.60
C LYS A 377 4.83 14.79 10.75
N PHE A 378 5.25 14.07 9.70
CA PHE A 378 6.54 13.38 9.68
C PHE A 378 7.72 14.35 9.80
N CYS A 379 7.73 15.43 9.04
CA CYS A 379 8.78 16.45 9.08
C CYS A 379 8.81 17.19 10.43
N GLU A 380 7.66 17.57 10.96
CA GLU A 380 7.52 18.16 12.30
C GLU A 380 8.11 17.23 13.38
N ALA A 381 7.79 15.94 13.31
CA ALA A 381 8.32 14.96 14.25
C ALA A 381 9.86 14.82 14.16
N LEU A 382 10.45 14.89 12.96
CA LEU A 382 11.91 14.86 12.80
C LEU A 382 12.60 16.11 13.36
N VAL A 383 11.98 17.28 13.19
CA VAL A 383 12.52 18.55 13.69
C VAL A 383 12.42 18.62 15.21
N ASN A 384 11.29 18.24 15.78
CA ASN A 384 10.98 18.43 17.20
C ASN A 384 11.47 17.29 18.11
N HIS A 385 11.66 16.06 17.58
CA HIS A 385 12.03 14.90 18.40
C HIS A 385 13.42 14.36 18.08
N VAL A 386 14.38 14.55 18.96
CA VAL A 386 15.78 14.11 18.80
C VAL A 386 15.89 12.61 18.51
N HIS A 387 15.08 11.77 19.16
CA HIS A 387 15.10 10.33 18.94
C HIS A 387 14.62 9.94 17.52
N MET A 388 13.62 10.65 16.97
CA MET A 388 13.15 10.46 15.60
C MET A 388 14.21 10.90 14.59
N ARG A 389 14.82 12.04 14.80
CA ARG A 389 15.95 12.56 14.02
C ARG A 389 17.11 11.57 14.00
N ARG A 390 17.48 11.04 15.17
CA ARG A 390 18.53 10.02 15.28
C ARG A 390 18.19 8.76 14.51
N ARG A 391 16.98 8.22 14.64
CA ARG A 391 16.52 7.06 13.85
C ARG A 391 16.60 7.31 12.35
N PHE A 392 16.21 8.49 11.92
CA PHE A 392 16.28 8.90 10.52
C PHE A 392 17.73 8.94 10.02
N LEU A 393 18.59 9.71 10.66
CA LEU A 393 19.99 9.91 10.25
C LEU A 393 20.84 8.63 10.36
N MET A 394 20.52 7.73 11.30
CA MET A 394 21.24 6.48 11.52
C MET A 394 20.54 5.26 10.89
N SER A 395 19.52 5.46 10.06
CA SER A 395 18.73 4.38 9.45
C SER A 395 19.60 3.41 8.65
N PHE A 396 20.55 3.91 7.88
CA PHE A 396 21.47 3.08 7.08
C PHE A 396 22.33 2.16 7.97
N GLN A 397 22.80 2.63 9.12
CA GLN A 397 23.57 1.80 10.05
C GLN A 397 22.71 0.73 10.71
N THR A 398 21.48 1.09 11.10
CA THR A 398 20.54 0.14 11.71
C THR A 398 20.21 -0.99 10.72
N LEU A 399 19.97 -0.66 9.46
CA LEU A 399 19.73 -1.63 8.40
C LEU A 399 20.96 -2.50 8.10
N ARG A 400 22.15 -1.90 8.04
CA ARG A 400 23.41 -2.61 7.87
C ARG A 400 23.65 -3.59 9.02
N LYS A 401 23.51 -3.16 10.27
CA LYS A 401 23.67 -4.01 11.46
C LYS A 401 22.71 -5.19 11.44
N ALA A 402 21.46 -4.99 11.02
CA ALA A 402 20.48 -6.06 10.89
C ALA A 402 20.90 -7.10 9.82
N ALA A 403 21.47 -6.65 8.70
CA ALA A 403 22.01 -7.57 7.69
C ALA A 403 23.24 -8.30 8.20
N GLN A 404 24.18 -7.59 8.85
CA GLN A 404 25.39 -8.17 9.43
C GLN A 404 25.08 -9.22 10.50
N ALA A 405 24.06 -9.00 11.34
CA ALA A 405 23.66 -9.98 12.35
C ALA A 405 23.27 -11.33 11.73
N ILE A 406 22.58 -11.35 10.59
CA ILE A 406 22.24 -12.61 9.88
C ILE A 406 23.50 -13.26 9.33
N LEU A 407 24.42 -12.48 8.74
CA LEU A 407 25.67 -12.98 8.22
C LEU A 407 26.55 -13.58 9.32
N THR A 408 26.75 -12.86 10.41
CA THR A 408 27.54 -13.29 11.56
C THR A 408 26.95 -14.55 12.19
N GLN A 409 25.62 -14.61 12.37
CA GLN A 409 24.97 -15.79 12.92
C GLN A 409 25.26 -17.04 12.09
N ALA A 410 25.10 -16.98 10.76
CA ALA A 410 25.38 -18.11 9.89
C ALA A 410 26.86 -18.54 9.96
N THR A 411 27.78 -17.56 10.04
CA THR A 411 29.23 -17.84 10.19
C THR A 411 29.53 -18.50 11.55
N CYS A 412 28.97 -18.00 12.65
CA CYS A 412 29.15 -18.59 13.99
C CYS A 412 28.59 -20.02 14.08
N GLU A 413 27.50 -20.30 13.36
CA GLU A 413 26.88 -21.62 13.28
C GLU A 413 27.60 -22.54 12.27
N GLY A 414 28.65 -22.09 11.59
CA GLY A 414 29.42 -22.87 10.59
C GLY A 414 28.61 -23.30 9.38
N ARG A 415 27.50 -22.62 9.08
CA ARG A 415 26.57 -22.98 7.99
C ARG A 415 26.47 -21.93 6.89
N THR A 416 26.05 -22.37 5.72
CA THR A 416 25.67 -21.46 4.62
C THR A 416 24.33 -20.77 4.90
N LEU A 417 24.15 -19.60 4.31
CA LEU A 417 22.88 -18.88 4.35
C LEU A 417 21.78 -19.65 3.60
N THR A 418 20.63 -19.75 4.20
CA THR A 418 19.41 -20.24 3.54
C THR A 418 18.97 -19.28 2.43
N ARG A 419 18.18 -19.75 1.46
CA ARG A 419 17.60 -18.89 0.40
C ARG A 419 16.81 -17.70 0.98
N ARG A 420 16.15 -17.91 2.10
CA ARG A 420 15.35 -16.86 2.79
C ARG A 420 16.25 -15.81 3.44
N GLU A 421 17.35 -16.23 4.06
CA GLU A 421 18.34 -15.33 4.66
C GLU A 421 19.07 -14.54 3.57
N ILE A 422 19.48 -15.17 2.47
CA ILE A 422 20.07 -14.46 1.32
C ILE A 422 19.12 -13.37 0.81
N ALA A 423 17.84 -13.69 0.60
CA ALA A 423 16.86 -12.72 0.16
C ALA A 423 16.70 -11.56 1.18
N ARG A 424 16.67 -11.87 2.47
CA ARG A 424 16.56 -10.87 3.54
C ARG A 424 17.79 -9.98 3.63
N VAL A 425 18.98 -10.55 3.57
CA VAL A 425 20.27 -9.83 3.60
C VAL A 425 20.39 -8.90 2.39
N ARG A 426 20.02 -9.34 1.18
CA ARG A 426 20.00 -8.51 -0.02
C ARG A 426 19.11 -7.27 0.18
N VAL A 427 17.87 -7.47 0.63
CA VAL A 427 16.91 -6.35 0.81
C VAL A 427 17.40 -5.37 1.89
N LEU A 428 17.91 -5.89 3.03
CA LEU A 428 18.48 -5.06 4.10
C LEU A 428 19.71 -4.28 3.62
N GLY A 429 20.63 -4.93 2.93
CA GLY A 429 21.86 -4.31 2.42
C GLY A 429 21.57 -3.26 1.35
N THR A 430 20.64 -3.54 0.43
CA THR A 430 20.20 -2.56 -0.59
C THR A 430 19.56 -1.34 0.08
N ALA A 431 18.70 -1.54 1.07
CA ALA A 431 18.08 -0.45 1.81
C ALA A 431 19.11 0.36 2.61
N ALA A 432 20.12 -0.30 3.18
CA ALA A 432 21.22 0.38 3.88
C ALA A 432 22.06 1.23 2.92
N CYS A 433 22.43 0.68 1.76
CA CYS A 433 23.18 1.40 0.74
C CYS A 433 22.40 2.61 0.20
N PHE A 434 21.14 2.42 -0.16
CA PHE A 434 20.25 3.51 -0.58
C PHE A 434 20.18 4.62 0.47
N ALA A 435 19.89 4.27 1.73
CA ALA A 435 19.82 5.26 2.81
C ALA A 435 21.17 5.95 3.06
N ALA A 436 22.30 5.24 2.86
CA ALA A 436 23.64 5.84 2.99
C ALA A 436 23.93 6.83 1.86
N ILE A 437 23.48 6.57 0.62
CA ILE A 437 23.59 7.52 -0.50
C ILE A 437 22.74 8.76 -0.21
N GLU A 438 21.50 8.56 0.21
CA GLU A 438 20.56 9.65 0.52
C GLU A 438 21.11 10.57 1.63
N ILE A 439 21.55 10.01 2.76
CA ILE A 439 21.98 10.77 3.94
C ILE A 439 23.38 11.34 3.78
N GLY A 440 24.31 10.56 3.22
CA GLY A 440 25.72 10.98 3.06
C GLY A 440 25.97 11.90 1.88
N GLY A 441 25.11 11.82 0.87
CA GLY A 441 25.16 12.60 -0.37
C GLY A 441 24.01 13.58 -0.49
N ALA A 442 23.11 13.32 -1.45
CA ALA A 442 21.91 14.12 -1.69
C ALA A 442 20.68 13.22 -1.84
N PRO A 443 19.48 13.68 -1.45
CA PRO A 443 18.26 12.90 -1.57
C PRO A 443 17.77 12.87 -3.02
N ILE A 444 18.14 11.83 -3.74
CA ILE A 444 17.78 11.58 -5.12
C ILE A 444 16.45 10.84 -5.25
N ARG A 445 15.80 10.92 -6.40
CA ARG A 445 14.56 10.16 -6.62
C ARG A 445 14.85 8.67 -6.68
N VAL A 446 14.01 7.85 -6.07
CA VAL A 446 14.20 6.39 -6.03
C VAL A 446 14.38 5.75 -7.42
N LYS A 447 13.73 6.28 -8.46
CA LYS A 447 13.94 5.84 -9.84
C LYS A 447 15.39 6.06 -10.30
N ASN A 448 15.95 7.23 -9.98
CA ASN A 448 17.35 7.55 -10.32
C ASN A 448 18.30 6.69 -9.50
N ALA A 449 18.05 6.53 -8.19
CA ALA A 449 18.87 5.66 -7.34
C ALA A 449 18.94 4.22 -7.86
N MET A 450 17.81 3.63 -8.27
CA MET A 450 17.80 2.25 -8.76
C MET A 450 18.50 2.10 -10.12
N ARG A 451 18.63 3.17 -10.89
CA ARG A 451 19.30 3.17 -12.20
C ARG A 451 20.78 3.52 -12.13
N LEU A 452 21.34 3.84 -10.97
CA LEU A 452 22.77 4.13 -10.83
C LEU A 452 23.62 2.96 -11.34
N THR A 453 24.56 3.25 -12.23
CA THR A 453 25.56 2.32 -12.73
C THR A 453 26.86 2.45 -11.93
N CYS A 454 27.60 1.34 -11.74
CA CYS A 454 28.84 1.30 -10.95
C CYS A 454 30.02 0.58 -11.63
N GLU A 455 29.84 0.00 -12.81
CA GLU A 455 30.83 -0.89 -13.47
C GLU A 455 31.21 -0.48 -14.88
N SER A 456 31.02 0.75 -15.29
CA SER A 456 31.49 1.27 -16.58
C SER A 456 32.41 2.47 -16.39
N GLU A 457 33.14 2.87 -17.41
CA GLU A 457 33.93 4.13 -17.41
C GLU A 457 33.02 5.34 -17.18
N ASP A 458 31.77 5.28 -17.69
CA ASP A 458 30.73 6.26 -17.49
C ASP A 458 29.85 5.98 -16.28
N ALA A 459 30.36 5.22 -15.31
CA ALA A 459 29.60 4.88 -14.09
C ALA A 459 29.16 6.14 -13.36
N GLN A 460 27.86 6.17 -13.05
CA GLN A 460 27.23 7.28 -12.34
C GLN A 460 27.63 7.32 -10.86
N ILE A 461 28.01 6.20 -10.26
CA ILE A 461 28.65 6.16 -8.96
C ILE A 461 30.09 5.65 -9.08
N ARG A 462 31.05 6.55 -8.83
CA ARG A 462 32.48 6.25 -8.94
C ARG A 462 33.09 6.09 -7.58
N ILE A 463 33.60 4.89 -7.31
CA ILE A 463 34.16 4.50 -6.01
C ILE A 463 35.68 4.42 -6.14
N PRO A 464 36.42 5.24 -5.40
CA PRO A 464 37.86 5.20 -5.43
C PRO A 464 38.39 3.83 -4.99
N THR A 465 39.34 3.27 -5.73
CA THR A 465 39.93 1.96 -5.44
C THR A 465 40.75 1.96 -4.17
N LYS A 466 41.43 3.06 -3.85
CA LYS A 466 42.29 3.21 -2.67
C LYS A 466 41.98 4.45 -1.84
N GLY A 467 42.12 4.32 -0.51
CA GLY A 467 42.05 5.43 0.43
C GLY A 467 40.61 5.87 0.81
N LYS A 468 40.55 6.96 1.57
CA LYS A 468 39.29 7.59 2.06
C LYS A 468 38.78 8.70 1.13
N LYS A 469 39.15 8.68 -0.16
CA LYS A 469 38.63 9.65 -1.12
C LYS A 469 37.12 9.52 -1.22
N ALA A 470 36.44 10.64 -1.48
CA ALA A 470 34.98 10.68 -1.58
C ALA A 470 34.48 9.80 -2.75
N ILE A 471 33.37 9.11 -2.54
CA ILE A 471 32.60 8.50 -3.60
C ILE A 471 31.91 9.62 -4.36
N LYS A 472 32.04 9.65 -5.67
CA LYS A 472 31.34 10.64 -6.53
C LYS A 472 30.09 10.01 -7.12
N VAL A 473 28.98 10.76 -7.06
CA VAL A 473 27.72 10.39 -7.72
C VAL A 473 27.41 11.49 -8.73
N LEU A 474 27.19 11.07 -9.97
CA LEU A 474 26.83 11.92 -11.09
C LEU A 474 25.57 11.36 -11.75
N ILE A 475 24.49 12.10 -11.76
CA ILE A 475 23.26 11.73 -12.44
C ILE A 475 23.10 12.69 -13.63
N PRO A 476 23.17 12.19 -14.87
CA PRO A 476 23.05 13.01 -16.07
C PRO A 476 21.69 13.73 -16.15
N ALA A 477 21.66 14.86 -16.83
CA ALA A 477 20.49 15.73 -16.97
C ALA A 477 19.28 15.00 -17.59
N ASP A 478 19.51 14.09 -18.54
CA ASP A 478 18.48 13.29 -19.21
C ASP A 478 17.76 12.33 -18.27
N MET A 479 18.42 11.89 -17.20
CA MET A 479 17.83 11.03 -16.16
C MET A 479 17.05 11.80 -15.09
N THR A 480 17.21 13.11 -15.00
CA THR A 480 16.55 13.95 -13.98
C THR A 480 15.25 14.54 -14.49
N LYS A 481 14.29 14.76 -13.59
CA LYS A 481 12.99 15.36 -13.96
C LYS A 481 13.14 16.80 -14.45
N ASN A 482 14.08 17.54 -13.86
CA ASN A 482 14.26 18.96 -14.14
C ASN A 482 15.30 19.22 -15.24
N LYS A 483 15.80 18.16 -15.91
CA LYS A 483 16.83 18.24 -16.95
C LYS A 483 18.09 18.98 -16.48
N VAL A 484 18.44 18.83 -15.21
CA VAL A 484 19.64 19.40 -14.58
C VAL A 484 20.49 18.26 -14.07
N GLU A 485 21.77 18.29 -14.37
CA GLU A 485 22.73 17.33 -13.85
C GLU A 485 22.85 17.45 -12.33
N ILE A 486 22.95 16.32 -11.65
CA ILE A 486 23.11 16.26 -10.19
C ILE A 486 24.45 15.60 -9.89
N GLU A 487 25.38 16.38 -9.36
CA GLU A 487 26.66 15.86 -8.88
C GLU A 487 26.82 16.11 -7.38
N PHE A 488 27.28 15.08 -6.66
CA PHE A 488 27.62 15.23 -5.25
C PHE A 488 28.66 14.19 -4.78
N PRO A 489 29.54 14.59 -3.83
CA PRO A 489 30.45 13.67 -3.18
C PRO A 489 29.85 13.07 -1.91
N ILE A 490 30.13 11.80 -1.64
CA ILE A 490 29.88 11.15 -0.36
C ILE A 490 31.24 10.99 0.33
N LYS A 491 31.49 11.87 1.31
CA LYS A 491 32.77 11.94 2.03
C LYS A 491 32.87 10.80 3.06
N SER A 492 34.09 10.29 3.25
CA SER A 492 34.38 9.43 4.40
C SER A 492 34.36 10.28 5.67
N ASN A 493 33.46 9.94 6.57
CA ASN A 493 33.30 10.63 7.84
C ASN A 493 32.84 9.65 8.94
N LYS A 494 32.78 10.13 10.19
CA LYS A 494 32.38 9.32 11.35
C LYS A 494 30.95 8.73 11.28
N PHE A 495 30.09 9.24 10.41
CA PHE A 495 28.75 8.68 10.21
C PHE A 495 28.79 7.34 9.48
N GLY A 496 29.82 7.07 8.65
CA GLY A 496 30.01 5.78 8.00
C GLY A 496 29.12 5.49 6.80
N CYS A 497 28.54 6.50 6.14
CA CYS A 497 27.79 6.33 4.89
C CYS A 497 28.68 5.76 3.79
N HIS A 498 29.88 6.32 3.61
CA HIS A 498 30.90 5.85 2.68
C HIS A 498 31.25 4.36 2.90
N ASP A 499 31.46 3.97 4.14
CA ASP A 499 31.83 2.58 4.50
C ASP A 499 30.65 1.63 4.30
N THR A 500 29.42 2.10 4.44
CA THR A 500 28.23 1.30 4.18
C THR A 500 28.04 1.01 2.68
N ILE A 501 28.34 1.98 1.81
CA ILE A 501 28.30 1.78 0.36
C ILE A 501 29.39 0.78 -0.07
N ARG A 502 30.62 0.91 0.43
CA ARG A 502 31.71 -0.04 0.16
C ARG A 502 31.36 -1.44 0.64
N TRP A 503 30.85 -1.56 1.88
CA TRP A 503 30.39 -2.84 2.40
C TRP A 503 29.32 -3.48 1.53
N TYR A 504 28.35 -2.68 1.04
CA TYR A 504 27.33 -3.18 0.14
C TYR A 504 27.94 -3.78 -1.14
N LEU A 505 28.87 -3.07 -1.76
CA LEU A 505 29.51 -3.52 -3.00
C LEU A 505 30.35 -4.78 -2.80
N GLN A 506 31.04 -4.88 -1.68
CA GLN A 506 31.95 -6.00 -1.39
C GLN A 506 31.21 -7.25 -0.91
N ILE A 507 30.15 -7.10 -0.13
CA ILE A 507 29.50 -8.22 0.58
C ILE A 507 28.11 -8.51 0.04
N ILE A 508 27.31 -7.51 -0.22
CA ILE A 508 25.89 -7.72 -0.54
C ILE A 508 25.64 -7.84 -2.04
N ARG A 509 26.22 -6.93 -2.83
CA ARG A 509 26.02 -6.92 -4.28
C ARG A 509 26.44 -8.25 -4.94
N PRO A 510 27.57 -8.89 -4.56
CA PRO A 510 27.94 -10.19 -5.13
C PRO A 510 26.95 -11.33 -4.84
N MET A 511 26.06 -11.17 -3.85
CA MET A 511 25.01 -12.15 -3.58
C MET A 511 23.87 -12.12 -4.59
N TYR A 512 23.79 -11.09 -5.44
CA TYR A 512 22.77 -11.02 -6.48
C TYR A 512 23.14 -11.93 -7.66
N PRO A 513 22.14 -12.65 -8.25
CA PRO A 513 22.38 -13.36 -9.49
C PRO A 513 22.85 -12.38 -10.56
N HIS A 514 23.84 -12.80 -11.35
CA HIS A 514 24.39 -12.01 -12.46
C HIS A 514 25.00 -10.65 -12.04
N ALA A 515 25.39 -10.47 -10.77
CA ALA A 515 25.96 -9.20 -10.31
C ALA A 515 27.25 -8.84 -11.07
N ALA A 516 28.09 -9.81 -11.41
CA ALA A 516 29.36 -9.60 -12.11
C ALA A 516 29.20 -9.02 -13.52
N THR A 517 28.08 -9.26 -14.18
CA THR A 517 27.79 -8.78 -15.56
C THR A 517 26.72 -7.68 -15.59
N ASN A 518 26.23 -7.25 -14.43
CA ASN A 518 25.17 -6.26 -14.35
C ASN A 518 25.76 -4.88 -14.05
N PRO A 519 25.58 -3.86 -14.91
CA PRO A 519 26.20 -2.55 -14.72
C PRO A 519 25.59 -1.76 -13.55
N PHE A 520 24.38 -2.12 -13.09
CA PHE A 520 23.65 -1.35 -12.08
C PHE A 520 24.18 -1.61 -10.68
N LEU A 521 24.21 -0.55 -9.87
CA LEU A 521 24.49 -0.63 -8.44
C LEU A 521 23.50 -1.57 -7.72
N PHE A 522 22.23 -1.50 -8.08
CA PHE A 522 21.14 -2.30 -7.53
C PHE A 522 20.57 -3.26 -8.59
N PRO A 523 21.17 -4.46 -8.75
CA PRO A 523 20.75 -5.42 -9.78
C PRO A 523 19.36 -5.99 -9.51
N ALA A 524 18.62 -6.30 -10.58
CA ALA A 524 17.40 -7.10 -10.47
C ALA A 524 17.74 -8.56 -10.16
N VAL A 525 16.88 -9.23 -9.38
CA VAL A 525 17.07 -10.67 -9.04
C VAL A 525 16.63 -11.60 -10.18
N LYS A 526 15.57 -11.22 -10.92
CA LYS A 526 14.92 -12.10 -11.90
C LYS A 526 15.32 -11.84 -13.34
N THR A 527 15.73 -10.62 -13.65
CA THR A 527 16.01 -10.18 -15.03
C THR A 527 17.49 -9.82 -15.14
N PRO A 528 18.30 -10.63 -15.83
CA PRO A 528 19.71 -10.32 -16.07
C PRO A 528 19.88 -8.95 -16.75
N GLY A 529 20.91 -8.21 -16.38
CA GLY A 529 21.21 -6.90 -16.97
C GLY A 529 20.24 -5.78 -16.62
N ALA A 530 19.18 -6.03 -15.84
CA ALA A 530 18.23 -5.02 -15.43
C ALA A 530 18.52 -4.47 -14.02
N HIS A 531 18.05 -3.25 -13.75
CA HIS A 531 18.06 -2.65 -12.41
C HIS A 531 16.88 -3.12 -11.56
N LEU A 532 17.00 -2.98 -10.24
CA LEU A 532 15.92 -3.26 -9.30
C LEU A 532 14.70 -2.36 -9.56
N ASN A 533 13.51 -2.95 -9.54
CA ASN A 533 12.27 -2.19 -9.74
C ASN A 533 12.03 -1.21 -8.59
N ALA A 534 11.88 0.07 -8.90
CA ALA A 534 11.73 1.15 -7.92
C ALA A 534 10.46 1.02 -7.05
N ASN A 535 9.36 0.52 -7.60
CA ASN A 535 8.11 0.34 -6.84
C ASN A 535 8.23 -0.83 -5.86
N TYR A 536 8.82 -1.95 -6.31
CA TYR A 536 9.12 -3.08 -5.44
C TYR A 536 10.05 -2.66 -4.30
N PHE A 537 11.17 -2.02 -4.63
CA PHE A 537 12.10 -1.49 -3.63
C PHE A 537 11.42 -0.54 -2.64
N GLY A 538 10.57 0.37 -3.13
CA GLY A 538 9.84 1.32 -2.29
C GLY A 538 8.96 0.65 -1.24
N ALA A 539 8.29 -0.45 -1.60
CA ALA A 539 7.46 -1.23 -0.67
C ALA A 539 8.33 -1.96 0.39
N GLU A 540 9.41 -2.62 -0.04
CA GLU A 540 10.36 -3.30 0.85
C GLU A 540 11.04 -2.31 1.82
N PHE A 541 11.52 -1.18 1.30
CA PHE A 541 12.14 -0.13 2.11
C PHE A 541 11.19 0.38 3.19
N ALA A 542 9.94 0.70 2.83
CA ALA A 542 8.95 1.16 3.81
C ALA A 542 8.65 0.10 4.88
N GLY A 543 8.60 -1.17 4.50
CA GLY A 543 8.49 -2.30 5.43
C GLY A 543 9.67 -2.37 6.41
N LEU A 544 10.90 -2.25 5.91
CA LEU A 544 12.13 -2.27 6.72
C LEU A 544 12.22 -1.05 7.64
N MET A 545 11.91 0.14 7.16
CA MET A 545 11.92 1.35 7.96
C MET A 545 10.96 1.25 9.15
N ARG A 546 9.79 0.62 8.95
CA ARG A 546 8.83 0.35 10.02
C ARG A 546 9.34 -0.68 11.02
N THR A 547 9.81 -1.85 10.54
CA THR A 547 10.03 -3.03 11.39
C THR A 547 11.43 -3.13 11.98
N VAL A 548 12.44 -2.56 11.31
CA VAL A 548 13.85 -2.61 11.73
C VAL A 548 14.29 -1.29 12.32
N VAL A 549 13.98 -0.18 11.65
CA VAL A 549 14.40 1.16 12.10
C VAL A 549 13.40 1.77 13.10
N ASN A 550 12.19 1.23 13.19
CA ASN A 550 11.08 1.77 13.97
C ASN A 550 10.75 3.23 13.63
N LEU A 551 10.83 3.56 12.34
CA LEU A 551 10.48 4.85 11.76
C LEU A 551 9.68 4.63 10.47
N PRO A 552 8.34 4.59 10.53
CA PRO A 552 7.50 4.36 9.35
C PRO A 552 7.67 5.48 8.33
N MET A 553 8.35 5.19 7.24
CA MET A 553 8.55 6.15 6.15
C MET A 553 8.76 5.44 4.81
N THR A 554 8.52 6.19 3.73
CA THR A 554 8.77 5.76 2.34
C THR A 554 10.09 6.38 1.82
N PRO A 555 10.65 5.88 0.70
CA PRO A 555 11.85 6.50 0.11
C PRO A 555 11.67 8.00 -0.19
N HIS A 556 10.50 8.43 -0.64
CA HIS A 556 10.23 9.85 -0.91
C HIS A 556 10.30 10.73 0.35
N GLN A 557 10.00 10.17 1.52
CA GLN A 557 10.13 10.87 2.79
C GLN A 557 11.58 11.05 3.24
N MET A 558 12.57 10.35 2.65
CA MET A 558 13.99 10.69 2.84
C MET A 558 14.26 12.12 2.39
N ARG A 559 13.76 12.48 1.20
CA ARG A 559 13.89 13.84 0.65
C ARG A 559 13.20 14.88 1.54
N HIS A 560 11.95 14.63 1.93
CA HIS A 560 11.22 15.54 2.83
C HIS A 560 11.93 15.71 4.17
N GLY A 561 12.40 14.62 4.78
CA GLY A 561 13.10 14.65 6.07
C GLY A 561 14.41 15.42 6.00
N GLN A 562 15.26 15.16 5.01
CA GLN A 562 16.51 15.91 4.85
C GLN A 562 16.27 17.38 4.61
N THR A 563 15.35 17.72 3.70
CA THR A 563 15.02 19.12 3.40
C THR A 563 14.56 19.85 4.67
N SER A 564 13.67 19.23 5.46
CA SER A 564 13.19 19.84 6.70
C SER A 564 14.29 20.04 7.73
N LEU A 565 15.19 19.06 7.90
CA LEU A 565 16.32 19.17 8.83
C LEU A 565 17.36 20.19 8.38
N LEU A 566 17.60 20.33 7.07
CA LEU A 566 18.50 21.34 6.51
C LEU A 566 17.92 22.75 6.67
N LEU A 567 16.65 22.95 6.36
CA LEU A 567 15.97 24.23 6.53
C LEU A 567 15.81 24.62 8.00
N ASP A 568 15.61 23.63 8.89
CA ASP A 568 15.59 23.86 10.33
C ASP A 568 16.94 24.39 10.82
N LYS A 569 18.04 23.84 10.32
CA LYS A 569 19.40 24.24 10.71
C LYS A 569 19.89 25.49 9.98
N HIS A 570 19.54 25.65 8.71
CA HIS A 570 20.01 26.69 7.82
C HIS A 570 18.85 27.39 7.09
N PRO A 571 18.00 28.14 7.80
CA PRO A 571 16.75 28.71 7.24
C PRO A 571 16.98 29.73 6.11
N ASN A 572 18.15 30.34 6.06
CA ASN A 572 18.51 31.36 5.06
C ASN A 572 19.16 30.77 3.80
N GLU A 573 19.47 29.47 3.77
CA GLU A 573 20.19 28.81 2.67
C GLU A 573 19.22 28.08 1.71
N ILE A 574 18.04 28.63 1.47
CA ILE A 574 16.99 27.98 0.66
C ILE A 574 17.50 27.62 -0.74
N ASP A 575 18.27 28.51 -1.39
CA ASP A 575 18.75 28.30 -2.75
C ASP A 575 19.77 27.17 -2.83
N VAL A 576 20.68 27.09 -1.86
CA VAL A 576 21.68 26.01 -1.76
C VAL A 576 20.97 24.66 -1.48
N ILE A 577 20.00 24.66 -0.58
CA ILE A 577 19.22 23.47 -0.24
C ILE A 577 18.39 23.01 -1.45
N ALA A 578 17.77 23.94 -2.17
CA ALA A 578 17.01 23.66 -3.38
C ALA A 578 17.88 22.95 -4.42
N LYS A 579 19.07 23.51 -4.71
CA LYS A 579 20.03 22.91 -5.65
C LYS A 579 20.45 21.50 -5.20
N ARG A 580 20.72 21.30 -3.89
CA ARG A 580 21.12 20.00 -3.34
C ARG A 580 20.07 18.91 -3.53
N ILE A 581 18.78 19.26 -3.47
CA ILE A 581 17.70 18.29 -3.60
C ILE A 581 17.11 18.23 -5.02
N ASP A 582 17.71 18.86 -6.01
CA ASP A 582 17.16 18.96 -7.37
C ASP A 582 15.72 19.49 -7.35
N ASP A 583 15.55 20.69 -6.77
CA ASP A 583 14.26 21.39 -6.74
C ASP A 583 14.46 22.91 -6.90
N THR A 584 13.37 23.68 -6.95
CA THR A 584 13.43 25.13 -7.05
C THR A 584 13.23 25.79 -5.68
N PRO A 585 13.84 26.98 -5.44
CA PRO A 585 13.58 27.75 -4.20
C PRO A 585 12.10 28.06 -4.00
N GLY A 586 11.35 28.30 -5.08
CA GLY A 586 9.90 28.51 -5.03
C GLY A 586 9.15 27.28 -4.51
N THR A 587 9.52 26.08 -4.97
CA THR A 587 8.98 24.82 -4.45
C THR A 587 9.29 24.67 -2.96
N LEU A 588 10.51 24.94 -2.54
CA LEU A 588 10.88 24.86 -1.12
C LEU A 588 10.07 25.81 -0.25
N ARG A 589 9.94 27.08 -0.65
CA ARG A 589 9.11 28.06 0.08
C ARG A 589 7.66 27.59 0.17
N GLN A 590 7.14 27.04 -0.90
CA GLN A 590 5.75 26.57 -0.98
C GLN A 590 5.49 25.35 -0.07
N PHE A 591 6.38 24.37 -0.07
CA PHE A 591 6.17 23.10 0.67
C PHE A 591 6.68 23.14 2.11
N TYR A 592 7.67 23.98 2.42
CA TYR A 592 8.36 24.01 3.72
C TYR A 592 8.29 25.36 4.44
N GLY A 593 7.62 26.38 3.84
CA GLY A 593 7.50 27.72 4.45
C GLY A 593 6.90 27.72 5.86
N TRP A 594 6.09 26.71 6.20
CA TRP A 594 5.54 26.52 7.53
C TRP A 594 6.61 26.34 8.62
N LEU A 595 7.80 25.79 8.32
CA LEU A 595 8.91 25.68 9.26
C LEU A 595 9.40 27.05 9.72
N ASN A 596 9.52 27.99 8.79
CA ASN A 596 9.95 29.36 9.09
C ASN A 596 8.87 30.11 9.87
N SER A 597 7.57 29.87 9.56
CA SER A 597 6.47 30.53 10.26
C SER A 597 6.42 30.15 11.75
N ILE A 598 6.63 28.88 12.07
CA ILE A 598 6.71 28.42 13.48
C ILE A 598 7.84 29.12 14.22
N LYS A 599 9.05 29.15 13.64
CA LYS A 599 10.22 29.81 14.24
C LYS A 599 10.07 31.33 14.40
N LEU A 600 9.35 31.98 13.48
CA LEU A 600 9.04 33.40 13.58
C LEU A 600 8.07 33.69 14.71
N VAL A 601 7.09 32.83 14.93
CA VAL A 601 6.16 32.94 16.06
C VAL A 601 6.90 32.72 17.38
N GLU A 602 7.76 31.70 17.48
CA GLU A 602 8.56 31.44 18.67
C GLU A 602 9.49 32.63 19.02
N ARG A 603 10.17 33.19 18.00
CA ARG A 603 11.04 34.39 18.19
C ARG A 603 10.27 35.66 18.51
N GLY A 604 9.01 35.77 18.15
CA GLY A 604 8.14 36.90 18.50
C GLY A 604 7.54 36.79 19.89
N GLN A 605 7.76 35.66 20.60
CA GLN A 605 7.36 35.42 21.99
C GLN A 605 8.51 35.62 22.99
N ASP A 606 9.76 35.64 22.48
CA ASP A 606 10.97 35.97 23.24
C ASP A 606 11.21 37.50 23.23
#